data_5f4319c4e736b78f1fce4f187ca32652
#
_entry.id   5f4319c4e736b78f1fce4f187ca32652
#
_cell.length_a   1.000
_cell.length_b   1.000
_cell.length_c   1.000
_cell.angle_alpha   90.00
_cell.angle_beta   90.00
_cell.angle_gamma   90.00
#
_symmetry.space_group_name_H-M   'P 1'
#
loop_
_entity.id
_entity.type
_entity.pdbx_description
1 polymer ?
#
loop_
_entity_poly.entity_id
_entity_poly.type
_entity_poly.pdbx_seq_one_letter_code
_entity_poly.pdbx_strand_id
1 'polypeptide(L)'
;FLFSEILDKRSKLRNYFEKSRTLGVVACYADNEISLKNIILNKLNGYKGLSSQNLNMIMENCGLDRSKLNNELNKVAIFFENKIIDTNKLEVLLNLKENNNFDLLKDQALIGDKIKTNRLISNTILEKERNIFYLNVINQRLMKLLEIVKIAKDNNVDDAINKIKPPIFWKDKTIFNLQARKWDQNKLKKMLGQTYKIEFKIKSNSQITHSLLIKKLLVDICCLANSS
;
A
#
# COMPACT_ATOMS: atom_id res chain seq x y z
N PHE A 1 -31.84 -7.78 -4.54
CA PHE A 1 -30.87 -6.91 -3.86
C PHE A 1 -30.55 -5.75 -4.77
N LEU A 2 -30.54 -4.53 -4.22
CA LEU A 2 -30.17 -3.30 -4.91
C LEU A 2 -28.90 -2.77 -4.24
N PHE A 3 -27.84 -2.49 -5.04
CA PHE A 3 -26.61 -1.88 -4.55
C PHE A 3 -26.50 -0.48 -5.14
N SER A 4 -26.12 0.48 -4.33
CA SER A 4 -25.87 1.85 -4.77
C SER A 4 -24.65 2.43 -4.04
N GLU A 5 -24.07 3.47 -4.60
CA GLU A 5 -23.14 4.32 -3.89
C GLU A 5 -23.80 5.05 -2.71
N ILE A 6 -23.04 5.89 -2.01
CA ILE A 6 -23.53 6.62 -0.84
C ILE A 6 -24.73 7.49 -1.25
N LEU A 7 -25.92 7.15 -0.74
CA LEU A 7 -27.13 7.93 -0.92
C LEU A 7 -27.26 8.96 0.20
N ASP A 8 -27.51 10.21 -0.19
CA ASP A 8 -27.85 11.28 0.75
C ASP A 8 -29.11 10.92 1.55
N LYS A 9 -29.21 11.43 2.80
CA LYS A 9 -30.39 11.23 3.67
C LYS A 9 -31.70 11.74 3.04
N ARG A 10 -31.63 12.72 2.13
CA ARG A 10 -32.77 13.27 1.41
C ARG A 10 -33.14 12.51 0.13
N SER A 11 -32.35 11.50 -0.25
CA SER A 11 -32.62 10.69 -1.44
C SER A 11 -34.01 10.05 -1.38
N LYS A 12 -34.79 10.23 -2.42
CA LYS A 12 -36.12 9.60 -2.54
C LYS A 12 -36.01 8.07 -2.53
N LEU A 13 -34.99 7.52 -3.17
CA LEU A 13 -34.74 6.08 -3.21
C LEU A 13 -34.47 5.54 -1.81
N ARG A 14 -33.54 6.16 -1.07
CA ARG A 14 -33.24 5.78 0.32
C ARG A 14 -34.46 5.85 1.21
N ASN A 15 -35.21 6.97 1.17
CA ASN A 15 -36.42 7.17 1.95
C ASN A 15 -37.52 6.14 1.62
N TYR A 16 -37.62 5.70 0.37
CA TYR A 16 -38.59 4.68 -0.04
C TYR A 16 -38.26 3.34 0.65
N PHE A 17 -37.01 2.93 0.64
CA PHE A 17 -36.59 1.68 1.29
C PHE A 17 -36.67 1.76 2.82
N GLU A 18 -36.25 2.88 3.42
CA GLU A 18 -36.28 3.06 4.89
C GLU A 18 -37.71 3.10 5.47
N LYS A 19 -38.70 3.61 4.71
CA LYS A 19 -40.10 3.67 5.13
C LYS A 19 -40.88 2.38 4.88
N SER A 20 -40.36 1.49 4.10
CA SER A 20 -41.03 0.22 3.78
C SER A 20 -41.03 -0.74 4.96
N ARG A 21 -42.11 -1.43 5.22
CA ARG A 21 -42.20 -2.48 6.25
C ARG A 21 -41.64 -3.83 5.78
N THR A 22 -41.45 -4.01 4.47
CA THR A 22 -41.02 -5.26 3.84
C THR A 22 -39.60 -5.20 3.27
N LEU A 23 -38.97 -4.03 3.26
CA LEU A 23 -37.64 -3.82 2.72
C LEU A 23 -36.68 -3.37 3.82
N GLY A 24 -35.42 -3.72 3.69
CA GLY A 24 -34.35 -3.31 4.60
C GLY A 24 -33.29 -2.49 3.89
N VAL A 25 -32.72 -1.51 4.59
CA VAL A 25 -31.57 -0.73 4.14
C VAL A 25 -30.39 -1.04 5.02
N VAL A 26 -29.29 -1.45 4.40
CA VAL A 26 -28.03 -1.71 5.08
C VAL A 26 -26.99 -0.69 4.60
N ALA A 27 -26.54 0.16 5.53
CA ALA A 27 -25.48 1.12 5.24
C ALA A 27 -24.11 0.43 5.31
N CYS A 28 -23.41 0.39 4.17
CA CYS A 28 -22.06 -0.16 4.08
C CYS A 28 -21.04 0.98 4.12
N TYR A 29 -20.53 1.27 5.31
CA TYR A 29 -19.47 2.27 5.48
C TYR A 29 -18.09 1.67 5.15
N ALA A 30 -17.20 2.51 4.63
CA ALA A 30 -15.80 2.15 4.47
C ALA A 30 -15.17 1.82 5.83
N ASP A 31 -14.33 0.81 5.84
CA ASP A 31 -13.60 0.43 7.05
C ASP A 31 -12.58 1.51 7.44
N ASN A 32 -12.35 1.59 8.75
CA ASN A 32 -11.28 2.37 9.34
C ASN A 32 -10.39 1.43 10.18
N GLU A 33 -9.27 1.95 10.68
CA GLU A 33 -8.31 1.18 11.48
C GLU A 33 -8.97 0.53 12.72
N ILE A 34 -9.93 1.23 13.35
CA ILE A 34 -10.63 0.73 14.54
C ILE A 34 -11.53 -0.45 14.18
N SER A 35 -12.28 -0.35 13.07
CA SER A 35 -13.16 -1.43 12.62
C SER A 35 -12.35 -2.68 12.23
N LEU A 36 -11.23 -2.51 11.53
CA LEU A 36 -10.35 -3.62 11.15
C LEU A 36 -9.70 -4.26 12.38
N LYS A 37 -9.24 -3.46 13.33
CA LYS A 37 -8.69 -3.97 14.60
C LYS A 37 -9.71 -4.82 15.35
N ASN A 38 -10.96 -4.38 15.41
CA ASN A 38 -12.04 -5.15 16.04
C ASN A 38 -12.31 -6.47 15.31
N ILE A 39 -12.25 -6.50 13.98
CA ILE A 39 -12.38 -7.73 13.18
C ILE A 39 -11.24 -8.71 13.54
N ILE A 40 -9.99 -8.23 13.63
CA ILE A 40 -8.84 -9.08 14.00
C ILE A 40 -9.03 -9.66 15.39
N LEU A 41 -9.37 -8.81 16.37
CA LEU A 41 -9.56 -9.23 17.76
C LEU A 41 -10.69 -10.27 17.90
N ASN A 42 -11.79 -10.08 17.19
CA ASN A 42 -12.91 -11.02 17.19
C ASN A 42 -12.55 -12.35 16.53
N LYS A 43 -11.87 -12.30 15.36
CA LYS A 43 -11.51 -13.50 14.60
C LYS A 43 -10.44 -14.34 15.29
N LEU A 44 -9.47 -13.68 15.94
CA LEU A 44 -8.38 -14.32 16.68
C LEU A 44 -8.63 -14.31 18.19
N ASN A 45 -9.88 -14.29 18.60
CA ASN A 45 -10.23 -14.40 20.02
C ASN A 45 -9.71 -15.72 20.60
N GLY A 46 -9.08 -15.64 21.78
CA GLY A 46 -8.46 -16.79 22.45
C GLY A 46 -7.05 -17.15 21.93
N TYR A 47 -6.49 -16.40 20.96
CA TYR A 47 -5.11 -16.57 20.55
C TYR A 47 -4.17 -15.86 21.54
N LYS A 48 -3.10 -16.57 21.97
CA LYS A 48 -2.00 -15.99 22.74
C LYS A 48 -0.97 -15.37 21.80
N GLY A 49 -0.26 -14.32 22.27
CA GLY A 49 0.77 -13.65 21.47
C GLY A 49 0.22 -12.60 20.48
N LEU A 50 -1.06 -12.23 20.58
CA LEU A 50 -1.65 -11.14 19.79
C LEU A 50 -1.26 -9.78 20.39
N SER A 51 0.04 -9.45 20.33
CA SER A 51 0.58 -8.16 20.77
C SER A 51 0.15 -7.02 19.86
N SER A 52 0.27 -5.77 20.35
CA SER A 52 0.03 -4.58 19.50
C SER A 52 0.90 -4.56 18.25
N GLN A 53 2.14 -5.09 18.35
CA GLN A 53 3.03 -5.24 17.20
C GLN A 53 2.47 -6.21 16.15
N ASN A 54 2.01 -7.40 16.57
CA ASN A 54 1.46 -8.41 15.68
C ASN A 54 0.13 -7.94 15.04
N LEU A 55 -0.71 -7.22 15.80
CA LEU A 55 -1.91 -6.58 15.28
C LEU A 55 -1.57 -5.57 14.17
N ASN A 56 -0.61 -4.70 14.43
CA ASN A 56 -0.19 -3.69 13.45
C ASN A 56 0.38 -4.34 12.19
N MET A 57 1.19 -5.39 12.31
CA MET A 57 1.73 -6.12 11.16
C MET A 57 0.62 -6.68 10.26
N ILE A 58 -0.41 -7.29 10.85
CA ILE A 58 -1.56 -7.80 10.08
C ILE A 58 -2.30 -6.65 9.41
N MET A 59 -2.56 -5.55 10.12
CA MET A 59 -3.28 -4.38 9.58
C MET A 59 -2.50 -3.71 8.44
N GLU A 60 -1.19 -3.50 8.61
CA GLU A 60 -0.32 -2.89 7.59
C GLU A 60 -0.27 -3.73 6.30
N ASN A 61 -0.19 -5.05 6.44
CA ASN A 61 -0.17 -5.96 5.29
C ASN A 61 -1.48 -5.92 4.49
N CYS A 62 -2.61 -5.67 5.15
CA CYS A 62 -3.93 -5.67 4.53
C CYS A 62 -4.36 -4.27 4.05
N GLY A 63 -3.79 -3.21 4.61
CA GLY A 63 -4.29 -1.85 4.43
C GLY A 63 -5.72 -1.73 4.98
N LEU A 64 -6.59 -1.00 4.27
CA LEU A 64 -8.02 -0.86 4.64
C LEU A 64 -8.93 -1.83 3.87
N ASP A 65 -8.38 -2.89 3.28
CA ASP A 65 -9.14 -3.89 2.52
C ASP A 65 -9.61 -5.03 3.42
N ARG A 66 -10.91 -5.08 3.71
CA ARG A 66 -11.55 -6.12 4.51
C ARG A 66 -11.44 -7.51 3.91
N SER A 67 -11.51 -7.63 2.58
CA SER A 67 -11.42 -8.93 1.90
C SER A 67 -10.03 -9.51 2.04
N LYS A 68 -9.01 -8.67 1.82
CA LYS A 68 -7.61 -9.04 2.03
C LYS A 68 -7.36 -9.40 3.49
N LEU A 69 -7.86 -8.61 4.44
CA LEU A 69 -7.76 -8.89 5.87
C LEU A 69 -8.35 -10.26 6.22
N ASN A 70 -9.57 -10.57 5.74
CA ASN A 70 -10.19 -11.86 6.03
C ASN A 70 -9.38 -13.03 5.49
N ASN A 71 -8.79 -12.91 4.30
CA ASN A 71 -7.93 -13.92 3.72
C ASN A 71 -6.65 -14.12 4.55
N GLU A 72 -6.01 -13.04 4.98
CA GLU A 72 -4.83 -13.13 5.85
C GLU A 72 -5.17 -13.75 7.21
N LEU A 73 -6.30 -13.38 7.82
CA LEU A 73 -6.75 -13.95 9.09
C LEU A 73 -7.07 -15.44 8.97
N ASN A 74 -7.62 -15.89 7.84
CA ASN A 74 -7.82 -17.30 7.59
C ASN A 74 -6.48 -18.06 7.49
N LYS A 75 -5.48 -17.50 6.81
CA LYS A 75 -4.12 -18.08 6.78
C LYS A 75 -3.50 -18.15 8.18
N VAL A 76 -3.62 -17.08 8.97
CA VAL A 76 -3.14 -17.05 10.36
C VAL A 76 -3.83 -18.13 11.20
N ALA A 77 -5.14 -18.29 11.07
CA ALA A 77 -5.90 -19.28 11.82
C ALA A 77 -5.51 -20.72 11.46
N ILE A 78 -5.27 -21.00 10.18
CA ILE A 78 -4.82 -22.32 9.70
C ILE A 78 -3.38 -22.59 10.16
N PHE A 79 -2.49 -21.59 10.07
CA PHE A 79 -1.06 -21.79 10.39
C PHE A 79 -0.80 -21.92 11.90
N PHE A 80 -1.54 -21.18 12.72
CA PHE A 80 -1.42 -21.22 14.18
C PHE A 80 -2.56 -22.03 14.83
N GLU A 81 -2.69 -23.30 14.47
CA GLU A 81 -3.71 -24.22 15.02
C GLU A 81 -3.67 -24.32 16.53
N ASN A 82 -2.47 -24.21 17.13
CA ASN A 82 -2.26 -24.21 18.59
C ASN A 82 -2.66 -22.90 19.27
N LYS A 83 -3.18 -21.93 18.52
CA LYS A 83 -3.60 -20.59 18.99
C LYS A 83 -2.50 -19.80 19.69
N ILE A 84 -1.23 -20.05 19.36
CA ILE A 84 -0.08 -19.29 19.88
C ILE A 84 0.61 -18.63 18.68
N ILE A 85 0.54 -17.29 18.61
CA ILE A 85 1.16 -16.49 17.55
C ILE A 85 2.59 -16.16 17.94
N ASP A 86 3.53 -16.70 17.18
CA ASP A 86 4.94 -16.31 17.21
C ASP A 86 5.19 -15.19 16.20
N THR A 87 5.81 -14.10 16.65
CA THR A 87 6.03 -12.90 15.83
C THR A 87 6.90 -13.19 14.60
N ASN A 88 7.97 -14.00 14.74
CA ASN A 88 8.88 -14.27 13.62
C ASN A 88 8.20 -15.16 12.57
N LYS A 89 7.39 -16.13 13.01
CA LYS A 89 6.60 -16.97 12.11
C LYS A 89 5.50 -16.18 11.42
N LEU A 90 4.87 -15.22 12.13
CA LEU A 90 3.87 -14.33 11.56
C LEU A 90 4.47 -13.43 10.48
N GLU A 91 5.67 -12.87 10.69
CA GLU A 91 6.38 -12.08 9.68
C GLU A 91 6.63 -12.89 8.38
N VAL A 92 7.02 -14.15 8.51
CA VAL A 92 7.22 -15.04 7.35
C VAL A 92 5.89 -15.35 6.68
N LEU A 93 4.84 -15.69 7.44
CA LEU A 93 3.51 -16.01 6.92
C LEU A 93 2.89 -14.84 6.13
N LEU A 94 3.09 -13.61 6.60
CA LEU A 94 2.62 -12.39 5.96
C LEU A 94 3.54 -11.93 4.80
N ASN A 95 4.61 -12.67 4.50
CA ASN A 95 5.62 -12.34 3.47
C ASN A 95 6.28 -10.96 3.68
N LEU A 96 6.37 -10.49 4.92
CA LEU A 96 6.91 -9.16 5.23
C LEU A 96 8.42 -9.07 4.93
N LYS A 97 9.15 -10.16 5.12
CA LYS A 97 10.61 -10.20 4.85
C LYS A 97 10.93 -10.08 3.36
N GLU A 98 10.14 -10.68 2.49
CA GLU A 98 10.33 -10.59 1.03
C GLU A 98 9.97 -9.20 0.49
N ASN A 99 8.89 -8.61 1.02
CA ASN A 99 8.50 -7.26 0.67
C ASN A 99 9.51 -6.22 1.18
N ASN A 100 10.13 -6.44 2.35
CA ASN A 100 11.08 -5.50 2.95
C ASN A 100 12.29 -5.20 2.04
N ASN A 101 12.83 -6.18 1.31
CA ASN A 101 13.96 -5.96 0.42
C ASN A 101 13.58 -5.10 -0.79
N PHE A 102 12.42 -5.35 -1.39
CA PHE A 102 11.93 -4.54 -2.51
C PHE A 102 11.50 -3.15 -2.04
N ASP A 103 10.83 -3.05 -0.90
CA ASP A 103 10.42 -1.77 -0.32
C ASP A 103 11.62 -0.91 0.04
N LEU A 104 12.65 -1.50 0.64
CA LEU A 104 13.90 -0.80 0.91
C LEU A 104 14.57 -0.31 -0.37
N LEU A 105 14.64 -1.15 -1.41
CA LEU A 105 15.19 -0.78 -2.72
C LEU A 105 14.40 0.38 -3.35
N LYS A 106 13.08 0.30 -3.37
CA LYS A 106 12.20 1.37 -3.85
C LYS A 106 12.42 2.67 -3.09
N ASP A 107 12.49 2.61 -1.77
CA ASP A 107 12.65 3.79 -0.93
C ASP A 107 14.01 4.44 -1.11
N GLN A 108 15.10 3.67 -1.23
CA GLN A 108 16.43 4.23 -1.51
C GLN A 108 16.51 4.82 -2.92
N ALA A 109 15.86 4.21 -3.91
CA ALA A 109 15.77 4.78 -5.25
C ALA A 109 15.04 6.13 -5.26
N LEU A 110 13.93 6.24 -4.53
CA LEU A 110 13.15 7.48 -4.43
C LEU A 110 13.84 8.58 -3.60
N ILE A 111 14.72 8.22 -2.65
CA ILE A 111 15.60 9.17 -1.96
C ILE A 111 16.75 9.63 -2.87
N GLY A 112 17.11 8.83 -3.88
CA GLY A 112 18.22 9.09 -4.78
C GLY A 112 19.57 8.60 -4.24
N ASP A 113 19.60 7.68 -3.29
CA ASP A 113 20.84 7.08 -2.79
C ASP A 113 21.40 6.07 -3.81
N LYS A 114 22.29 6.54 -4.68
CA LYS A 114 22.87 5.74 -5.77
C LYS A 114 23.62 4.51 -5.26
N ILE A 115 24.38 4.66 -4.17
CA ILE A 115 25.23 3.58 -3.64
C ILE A 115 24.35 2.47 -3.08
N LYS A 116 23.39 2.82 -2.22
CA LYS A 116 22.49 1.84 -1.64
C LYS A 116 21.57 1.22 -2.68
N THR A 117 21.06 2.03 -3.63
CA THR A 117 20.21 1.52 -4.72
C THR A 117 20.94 0.49 -5.55
N ASN A 118 22.18 0.73 -5.98
CA ASN A 118 22.98 -0.24 -6.73
C ASN A 118 23.23 -1.53 -5.95
N ARG A 119 23.58 -1.42 -4.67
CA ARG A 119 23.79 -2.57 -3.81
C ARG A 119 22.51 -3.41 -3.65
N LEU A 120 21.38 -2.75 -3.44
CA LEU A 120 20.10 -3.43 -3.25
C LEU A 120 19.58 -4.05 -4.55
N ILE A 121 19.77 -3.42 -5.71
CA ILE A 121 19.39 -3.98 -7.03
C ILE A 121 20.08 -5.32 -7.27
N SER A 122 21.36 -5.44 -6.90
CA SER A 122 22.11 -6.67 -7.07
C SER A 122 21.62 -7.79 -6.13
N ASN A 123 21.20 -7.42 -4.92
CA ASN A 123 20.81 -8.36 -3.88
C ASN A 123 19.30 -8.69 -3.87
N THR A 124 18.49 -7.91 -4.59
CA THR A 124 17.03 -8.12 -4.62
C THR A 124 16.64 -9.02 -5.77
N ILE A 125 16.07 -10.18 -5.45
CA ILE A 125 15.47 -11.09 -6.41
C ILE A 125 14.04 -10.66 -6.66
N LEU A 126 13.70 -10.38 -7.93
CA LEU A 126 12.34 -10.07 -8.35
C LEU A 126 11.71 -11.32 -8.96
N GLU A 127 10.64 -11.79 -8.33
CA GLU A 127 9.87 -12.94 -8.82
C GLU A 127 9.13 -12.60 -10.11
N LYS A 128 9.18 -13.48 -11.10
CA LYS A 128 8.58 -13.25 -12.42
C LYS A 128 7.07 -13.06 -12.37
N GLU A 129 6.40 -13.78 -11.49
CA GLU A 129 4.94 -13.75 -11.33
C GLU A 129 4.44 -12.48 -10.65
N ARG A 130 5.33 -11.75 -9.97
CA ARG A 130 4.99 -10.54 -9.18
C ARG A 130 5.36 -9.22 -9.86
N ASN A 131 5.73 -9.23 -11.13
CA ASN A 131 6.19 -8.02 -11.82
C ASN A 131 5.15 -6.88 -11.79
N ILE A 132 3.87 -7.18 -12.02
CA ILE A 132 2.79 -6.19 -11.93
C ILE A 132 2.62 -5.67 -10.50
N PHE A 133 2.78 -6.52 -9.49
CA PHE A 133 2.76 -6.11 -8.09
C PHE A 133 3.85 -5.08 -7.79
N TYR A 134 5.11 -5.36 -8.16
CA TYR A 134 6.22 -4.43 -7.95
C TYR A 134 5.99 -3.07 -8.64
N LEU A 135 5.49 -3.11 -9.86
CA LEU A 135 5.17 -1.89 -10.61
C LEU A 135 4.05 -1.08 -9.92
N ASN A 136 3.00 -1.75 -9.44
CA ASN A 136 1.92 -1.11 -8.70
C ASN A 136 2.41 -0.46 -7.41
N VAL A 137 3.30 -1.12 -6.65
CA VAL A 137 3.88 -0.56 -5.42
C VAL A 137 4.68 0.72 -5.71
N ILE A 138 5.47 0.73 -6.80
CA ILE A 138 6.19 1.94 -7.24
C ILE A 138 5.18 3.03 -7.62
N ASN A 139 4.19 2.69 -8.43
CA ASN A 139 3.19 3.63 -8.93
C ASN A 139 2.41 4.29 -7.79
N GLN A 140 1.94 3.50 -6.83
CA GLN A 140 1.23 4.01 -5.63
C GLN A 140 2.11 4.97 -4.82
N ARG A 141 3.40 4.67 -4.65
CA ARG A 141 4.32 5.57 -3.95
C ARG A 141 4.50 6.88 -4.70
N LEU A 142 4.69 6.84 -6.03
CA LEU A 142 4.81 8.04 -6.87
C LEU A 142 3.54 8.89 -6.84
N MET A 143 2.37 8.27 -6.89
CA MET A 143 1.08 8.97 -6.78
C MET A 143 0.94 9.67 -5.43
N LYS A 144 1.29 8.99 -4.33
CA LYS A 144 1.22 9.55 -2.98
C LYS A 144 2.21 10.71 -2.80
N LEU A 145 3.42 10.60 -3.35
CA LEU A 145 4.38 11.70 -3.40
C LEU A 145 3.86 12.90 -4.22
N LEU A 146 3.21 12.64 -5.35
CA LEU A 146 2.61 13.71 -6.16
C LEU A 146 1.52 14.47 -5.39
N GLU A 147 0.73 13.79 -4.60
CA GLU A 147 -0.27 14.40 -3.74
C GLU A 147 0.39 15.25 -2.63
N ILE A 148 1.43 14.73 -1.95
CA ILE A 148 2.20 15.47 -0.95
C ILE A 148 2.78 16.76 -1.55
N VAL A 149 3.46 16.65 -2.70
CA VAL A 149 4.13 17.80 -3.35
C VAL A 149 3.10 18.83 -3.84
N LYS A 150 1.89 18.42 -4.23
CA LYS A 150 0.81 19.35 -4.57
C LYS A 150 0.35 20.16 -3.35
N ILE A 151 0.12 19.49 -2.22
CA ILE A 151 -0.32 20.13 -0.97
C ILE A 151 0.80 21.00 -0.38
N ALA A 152 2.07 20.57 -0.51
CA ALA A 152 3.23 21.28 0.01
C ALA A 152 3.56 22.58 -0.74
N LYS A 153 2.96 22.87 -1.91
CA LYS A 153 3.12 24.15 -2.59
C LYS A 153 2.67 25.33 -1.73
N ASP A 154 1.58 25.12 -0.98
CA ASP A 154 0.96 26.14 -0.13
C ASP A 154 1.23 25.90 1.36
N ASN A 155 1.98 24.84 1.71
CA ASN A 155 2.24 24.42 3.09
C ASN A 155 3.65 23.84 3.21
N ASN A 156 4.10 23.63 4.46
CA ASN A 156 5.30 22.85 4.71
C ASN A 156 5.06 21.36 4.36
N VAL A 157 6.13 20.64 3.96
CA VAL A 157 6.08 19.21 3.63
C VAL A 157 5.54 18.38 4.78
N ASP A 158 5.91 18.69 6.02
CA ASP A 158 5.43 17.97 7.22
C ASP A 158 3.91 18.15 7.41
N ASP A 159 3.40 19.35 7.19
CA ASP A 159 1.96 19.63 7.23
C ASP A 159 1.21 18.92 6.10
N ALA A 160 1.80 18.89 4.92
CA ALA A 160 1.24 18.17 3.77
C ALA A 160 1.11 16.68 4.06
N ILE A 161 2.15 16.06 4.65
CA ILE A 161 2.15 14.64 5.04
C ILE A 161 1.04 14.33 6.06
N ASN A 162 0.76 15.25 6.99
CA ASN A 162 -0.28 15.04 8.00
C ASN A 162 -1.71 15.24 7.45
N LYS A 163 -1.87 16.00 6.37
CA LYS A 163 -3.19 16.27 5.73
C LYS A 163 -3.64 15.19 4.74
N ILE A 164 -2.74 14.31 4.31
CA ILE A 164 -3.04 13.27 3.31
C ILE A 164 -4.05 12.24 3.82
N LYS A 165 -4.92 11.78 2.91
CA LYS A 165 -5.90 10.72 3.18
C LYS A 165 -5.73 9.58 2.15
N PRO A 166 -5.66 8.30 2.57
CA PRO A 166 -5.55 7.83 3.97
C PRO A 166 -4.22 8.28 4.61
N PRO A 167 -4.16 8.43 5.95
CA PRO A 167 -2.99 8.92 6.64
C PRO A 167 -1.79 8.01 6.41
N ILE A 168 -0.61 8.63 6.36
CA ILE A 168 0.66 7.91 6.25
C ILE A 168 1.01 7.31 7.61
N PHE A 169 1.40 6.03 7.59
CA PHE A 169 1.84 5.36 8.79
C PHE A 169 3.02 6.11 9.44
N TRP A 170 3.01 6.24 10.76
CA TRP A 170 3.95 7.08 11.48
C TRP A 170 5.43 6.73 11.24
N LYS A 171 5.77 5.43 11.07
CA LYS A 171 7.13 4.97 10.75
C LYS A 171 7.60 5.42 9.37
N ASP A 172 6.67 5.57 8.43
CA ASP A 172 6.99 5.95 7.04
C ASP A 172 7.09 7.46 6.84
N LYS A 173 6.59 8.27 7.76
CA LYS A 173 6.58 9.73 7.63
C LYS A 173 7.96 10.31 7.37
N THR A 174 8.98 9.83 8.06
CA THR A 174 10.37 10.27 7.87
C THR A 174 10.87 9.98 6.45
N ILE A 175 10.58 8.78 5.94
CA ILE A 175 10.97 8.38 4.57
C ILE A 175 10.22 9.22 3.54
N PHE A 176 8.92 9.42 3.71
CA PHE A 176 8.14 10.29 2.82
C PHE A 176 8.64 11.73 2.82
N ASN A 177 9.04 12.27 3.96
CA ASN A 177 9.62 13.62 4.06
C ASN A 177 10.92 13.72 3.26
N LEU A 178 11.85 12.77 3.43
CA LEU A 178 13.11 12.73 2.68
C LEU A 178 12.84 12.61 1.16
N GLN A 179 11.89 11.78 0.76
CA GLN A 179 11.51 11.62 -0.64
C GLN A 179 10.87 12.90 -1.19
N ALA A 180 9.87 13.47 -0.51
CA ALA A 180 9.14 14.63 -1.00
C ALA A 180 10.04 15.85 -1.29
N ARG A 181 11.14 16.00 -0.54
CA ARG A 181 12.14 17.08 -0.77
C ARG A 181 12.97 16.90 -2.04
N LYS A 182 13.00 15.71 -2.63
CA LYS A 182 13.78 15.38 -3.84
C LYS A 182 12.96 15.51 -5.12
N TRP A 183 11.64 15.59 -4.99
CA TRP A 183 10.73 15.49 -6.12
C TRP A 183 9.90 16.74 -6.30
N ASP A 184 9.71 17.12 -7.56
CA ASP A 184 8.72 18.10 -8.00
C ASP A 184 7.60 17.42 -8.81
N GLN A 185 6.54 18.17 -9.10
CA GLN A 185 5.39 17.65 -9.84
C GLN A 185 5.75 17.15 -11.25
N ASN A 186 6.68 17.80 -11.93
CA ASN A 186 7.06 17.47 -13.30
C ASN A 186 7.85 16.15 -13.34
N LYS A 187 8.83 16.00 -12.43
CA LYS A 187 9.59 14.76 -12.26
C LYS A 187 8.67 13.58 -11.95
N LEU A 188 7.71 13.76 -11.01
CA LEU A 188 6.77 12.73 -10.63
C LEU A 188 5.83 12.34 -11.78
N LYS A 189 5.28 13.31 -12.52
CA LYS A 189 4.46 13.03 -13.70
C LYS A 189 5.25 12.30 -14.79
N LYS A 190 6.52 12.67 -15.01
CA LYS A 190 7.42 11.99 -15.94
C LYS A 190 7.61 10.52 -15.56
N MET A 191 7.85 10.24 -14.27
CA MET A 191 8.04 8.86 -13.80
C MET A 191 6.74 8.05 -13.86
N LEU A 192 5.59 8.63 -13.53
CA LEU A 192 4.28 8.00 -13.70
C LEU A 192 4.02 7.63 -15.17
N GLY A 193 4.39 8.50 -16.11
CA GLY A 193 4.34 8.18 -17.54
C GLY A 193 5.26 7.02 -17.95
N GLN A 194 6.42 6.88 -17.28
CA GLN A 194 7.31 5.74 -17.51
C GLN A 194 6.79 4.44 -16.90
N THR A 195 6.19 4.47 -15.69
CA THR A 195 5.54 3.28 -15.12
C THR A 195 4.45 2.75 -16.05
N TYR A 196 3.61 3.62 -16.61
CA TYR A 196 2.59 3.24 -17.58
C TYR A 196 3.18 2.56 -18.83
N LYS A 197 4.26 3.12 -19.42
CA LYS A 197 4.92 2.52 -20.58
C LYS A 197 5.50 1.14 -20.28
N ILE A 198 6.02 0.94 -19.08
CA ILE A 198 6.57 -0.35 -18.65
C ILE A 198 5.43 -1.34 -18.41
N GLU A 199 4.33 -0.92 -17.80
CA GLU A 199 3.14 -1.76 -17.62
C GLU A 199 2.60 -2.26 -18.97
N PHE A 200 2.51 -1.38 -19.95
CA PHE A 200 2.12 -1.75 -21.31
C PHE A 200 3.07 -2.80 -21.91
N LYS A 201 4.39 -2.61 -21.78
CA LYS A 201 5.38 -3.58 -22.25
C LYS A 201 5.26 -4.94 -21.56
N ILE A 202 5.03 -4.96 -20.24
CA ILE A 202 4.86 -6.21 -19.48
C ILE A 202 3.60 -6.95 -19.95
N LYS A 203 2.50 -6.23 -20.18
CA LYS A 203 1.23 -6.82 -20.63
C LYS A 203 1.21 -7.22 -22.10
N SER A 204 2.02 -6.58 -22.93
CA SER A 204 2.10 -6.87 -24.38
C SER A 204 3.08 -7.98 -24.76
N ASN A 205 3.50 -8.80 -23.81
CA ASN A 205 4.39 -9.96 -24.06
C ASN A 205 5.73 -9.58 -24.70
N SER A 206 6.37 -8.50 -24.24
CA SER A 206 7.67 -8.08 -24.76
C SER A 206 8.73 -9.16 -24.53
N GLN A 207 9.65 -9.31 -25.47
CA GLN A 207 10.79 -10.26 -25.38
C GLN A 207 11.79 -9.89 -24.25
N ILE A 208 11.64 -8.71 -23.63
CA ILE A 208 12.53 -8.21 -22.58
C ILE A 208 12.10 -8.81 -21.23
N THR A 209 13.05 -9.32 -20.47
CA THR A 209 12.80 -9.82 -19.11
C THR A 209 12.16 -8.73 -18.25
N HIS A 210 10.96 -8.97 -17.75
CA HIS A 210 10.16 -7.99 -17.02
C HIS A 210 10.86 -7.48 -15.75
N SER A 211 11.59 -8.34 -15.04
CA SER A 211 12.38 -7.94 -13.87
C SER A 211 13.46 -6.90 -14.21
N LEU A 212 14.05 -6.99 -15.42
CA LEU A 212 15.02 -6.02 -15.90
C LEU A 212 14.39 -4.66 -16.15
N LEU A 213 13.15 -4.62 -16.67
CA LEU A 213 12.40 -3.37 -16.87
C LEU A 213 12.14 -2.67 -15.54
N ILE A 214 11.79 -3.43 -14.49
CA ILE A 214 11.55 -2.89 -13.15
C ILE A 214 12.86 -2.39 -12.52
N LYS A 215 13.95 -3.18 -12.62
CA LYS A 215 15.26 -2.75 -12.12
C LYS A 215 15.72 -1.48 -12.82
N LYS A 216 15.56 -1.40 -14.15
CA LYS A 216 15.86 -0.18 -14.91
C LYS A 216 15.02 1.01 -14.43
N LEU A 217 13.72 0.83 -14.23
CA LEU A 217 12.85 1.87 -13.70
C LEU A 217 13.35 2.43 -12.38
N LEU A 218 13.79 1.56 -11.45
CA LEU A 218 14.33 1.98 -10.15
C LEU A 218 15.64 2.76 -10.29
N VAL A 219 16.50 2.40 -11.25
CA VAL A 219 17.69 3.19 -11.58
C VAL A 219 17.31 4.56 -12.13
N ASP A 220 16.36 4.61 -13.07
CA ASP A 220 15.87 5.87 -13.68
C ASP A 220 15.26 6.78 -12.62
N ILE A 221 14.48 6.22 -11.67
CA ILE A 221 13.95 6.95 -10.51
C ILE A 221 15.08 7.53 -9.67
N CYS A 222 16.08 6.71 -9.33
CA CYS A 222 17.22 7.16 -8.51
C CYS A 222 18.02 8.27 -9.21
N CYS A 223 18.24 8.16 -10.50
CA CYS A 223 18.92 9.19 -11.29
C CYS A 223 18.13 10.50 -11.31
N LEU A 224 16.81 10.42 -11.52
CA LEU A 224 15.96 11.61 -11.60
C LEU A 224 15.79 12.29 -10.22
N ALA A 225 15.78 11.55 -9.12
CA ALA A 225 15.78 12.08 -7.77
C ALA A 225 17.05 12.90 -7.45
N ASN A 226 18.17 12.66 -8.17
CA ASN A 226 19.43 13.38 -8.02
C ASN A 226 19.64 14.49 -9.06
N SER A 227 18.80 14.58 -10.08
CA SER A 227 18.90 15.72 -11.02
C SER A 227 18.36 16.98 -10.33
N SER A 228 19.13 18.02 -10.37
CA SER A 228 18.78 19.35 -9.89
C SER A 228 17.58 19.92 -10.64
#